data_c893d5a43614b8d5cb44aa59e560110a
#
_entry.id   c893d5a43614b8d5cb44aa59e560110a
#
_cell.length_a   1.000
_cell.length_b   1.000
_cell.length_c   1.000
_cell.angle_alpha   90.00
_cell.angle_beta   90.00
_cell.angle_gamma   90.00
#
_symmetry.space_group_name_H-M   'P 1'
#
loop_
_entity.id
_entity.type
_entity.pdbx_description
1 polymer ?
#
loop_
_entity_poly.entity_id
_entity_poly.type
_entity_poly.pdbx_seq_one_letter_code
_entity_poly.pdbx_strand_id
1 'polypeptide(L)'
;MNLTQLICELTLPCADNGRDFTRTDRIHRIRDLLRSTPYTCLGEKPLVQVWQHSDFDPALPLVLVSSHIDSLYTNYHASCDDGILLGTFDNSVTNAVILSLILENSLPQQVLVAFTGDEEDESRGADQVIDILQNAPPNPIHPEMVVVLDITEESYDSHSFTFENLFRASKEAHSAQLRFEKKRDLAQFLRDLLAPSDPIIIKEGEPDESWQYDEHDLNCFAFCLPCKTITGDMHDEKGVHVKESSVHQYANTLAEVLALILGHPNMKPRGGPTPTVLP
;
A
#
# COMPACT_ATOMS: atom_id res chain seq x y z
N MET A 1 -18.68 -6.71 7.92
CA MET A 1 -18.68 -5.22 7.73
C MET A 1 -18.50 -5.00 6.26
N ASN A 2 -19.23 -4.09 5.62
CA ASN A 2 -18.95 -3.75 4.22
C ASN A 2 -17.84 -2.68 4.12
N LEU A 3 -17.27 -2.52 2.95
CA LEU A 3 -16.14 -1.61 2.73
C LEU A 3 -16.47 -0.14 3.05
N THR A 4 -17.66 0.34 2.66
CA THR A 4 -18.13 1.70 2.96
C THR A 4 -18.23 1.97 4.47
N GLN A 5 -18.74 1.00 5.24
CA GLN A 5 -18.77 1.10 6.71
C GLN A 5 -17.36 1.14 7.29
N LEU A 6 -16.45 0.34 6.76
CA LEU A 6 -15.07 0.30 7.23
C LEU A 6 -14.35 1.65 6.95
N ILE A 7 -14.58 2.26 5.78
CA ILE A 7 -14.08 3.60 5.47
C ILE A 7 -14.56 4.61 6.50
N CYS A 8 -15.87 4.65 6.77
CA CYS A 8 -16.42 5.57 7.77
C CYS A 8 -15.83 5.31 9.16
N GLU A 9 -15.66 4.05 9.57
CA GLU A 9 -15.08 3.71 10.86
C GLU A 9 -13.61 4.15 11.01
N LEU A 10 -12.84 4.09 9.95
CA LEU A 10 -11.43 4.49 9.99
C LEU A 10 -11.23 6.00 9.81
N THR A 11 -12.23 6.69 9.26
CA THR A 11 -12.17 8.15 9.09
C THR A 11 -12.61 8.88 10.35
N LEU A 12 -13.75 8.49 10.95
CA LEU A 12 -14.41 9.25 12.02
C LEU A 12 -13.69 9.29 13.36
N PRO A 13 -12.98 8.27 13.85
CA PRO A 13 -12.42 8.29 15.20
C PRO A 13 -11.00 8.87 15.29
N CYS A 14 -10.50 9.52 14.28
CA CYS A 14 -9.18 10.14 14.36
C CYS A 14 -9.24 11.46 15.16
N ALA A 15 -9.48 11.35 16.46
CA ALA A 15 -9.51 12.49 17.35
C ALA A 15 -8.13 13.12 17.61
N ASP A 16 -7.05 12.42 17.29
CA ASP A 16 -5.68 12.93 17.38
C ASP A 16 -5.14 13.21 15.99
N ASN A 17 -4.49 14.31 15.84
CA ASN A 17 -3.87 14.89 14.65
C ASN A 17 -2.87 13.99 13.90
N GLY A 18 -3.06 12.70 13.83
CA GLY A 18 -2.27 11.75 13.05
C GLY A 18 -0.76 11.72 13.27
N ARG A 19 -0.20 12.77 13.86
CA ARG A 19 1.25 12.93 14.08
C ARG A 19 1.84 11.97 15.12
N ASP A 20 1.03 11.41 16.00
CA ASP A 20 1.45 10.38 16.93
C ASP A 20 0.77 9.06 16.57
N PHE A 21 1.36 8.35 15.61
CA PHE A 21 0.91 7.08 15.08
C PHE A 21 0.46 6.10 16.18
N THR A 22 1.20 6.02 17.28
CA THR A 22 0.95 5.01 18.32
C THR A 22 -0.28 5.31 19.17
N ARG A 23 -0.81 6.53 19.11
CA ARG A 23 -1.93 7.01 19.92
C ARG A 23 -3.20 7.28 19.12
N THR A 24 -3.17 7.11 17.81
CA THR A 24 -4.36 7.35 17.00
C THR A 24 -5.41 6.27 17.24
N ASP A 25 -6.66 6.66 17.33
CA ASP A 25 -7.78 5.70 17.42
C ASP A 25 -7.81 4.81 16.16
N ARG A 26 -7.34 5.31 15.03
CA ARG A 26 -7.25 4.55 13.77
C ARG A 26 -6.36 3.33 13.93
N ILE A 27 -5.14 3.45 14.50
CA ILE A 27 -4.25 2.30 14.68
C ILE A 27 -4.79 1.31 15.70
N HIS A 28 -5.45 1.79 16.75
CA HIS A 28 -6.11 0.90 17.71
C HIS A 28 -7.23 0.11 17.04
N ARG A 29 -8.03 0.76 16.21
CA ARG A 29 -9.08 0.09 15.45
C ARG A 29 -8.54 -0.93 14.46
N ILE A 30 -7.47 -0.60 13.72
CA ILE A 30 -6.77 -1.54 12.83
C ILE A 30 -6.31 -2.78 13.60
N ARG A 31 -5.66 -2.61 14.73
CA ARG A 31 -5.22 -3.72 15.60
C ARG A 31 -6.40 -4.60 16.05
N ASP A 32 -7.49 -4.01 16.47
CA ASP A 32 -8.66 -4.75 16.93
C ASP A 32 -9.28 -5.59 15.81
N LEU A 33 -9.34 -5.06 14.59
CA LEU A 33 -9.81 -5.78 13.43
C LEU A 33 -8.87 -6.95 13.07
N LEU A 34 -7.56 -6.73 13.09
CA LEU A 34 -6.57 -7.73 12.74
C LEU A 34 -6.48 -8.89 13.75
N ARG A 35 -6.83 -8.70 15.02
CA ARG A 35 -6.87 -9.76 16.04
C ARG A 35 -7.73 -10.97 15.69
N SER A 36 -8.73 -10.79 14.84
CA SER A 36 -9.62 -11.88 14.41
C SER A 36 -9.20 -12.53 13.08
N THR A 37 -8.08 -12.13 12.54
CA THR A 37 -7.54 -12.59 11.26
C THR A 37 -6.31 -13.49 11.46
N PRO A 38 -5.83 -14.20 10.44
CA PRO A 38 -4.57 -14.94 10.51
C PRO A 38 -3.33 -14.03 10.47
N TYR A 39 -3.49 -12.70 10.52
CA TYR A 39 -2.36 -11.77 10.52
C TYR A 39 -1.77 -11.57 11.90
N THR A 40 -0.45 -11.50 11.97
CA THR A 40 0.33 -11.21 13.19
C THR A 40 1.26 -10.03 12.95
N CYS A 41 1.52 -9.26 13.99
CA CYS A 41 2.47 -8.15 13.89
C CYS A 41 3.90 -8.72 13.81
N LEU A 42 4.57 -8.48 12.68
CA LEU A 42 5.98 -8.82 12.46
C LEU A 42 6.89 -7.89 13.28
N GLY A 43 6.56 -6.61 13.33
CA GLY A 43 7.30 -5.61 14.08
C GLY A 43 6.54 -4.30 14.22
N GLU A 44 6.91 -3.54 15.25
CA GLU A 44 6.32 -2.26 15.59
C GLU A 44 7.40 -1.26 16.01
N LYS A 45 7.27 -0.03 15.56
CA LYS A 45 8.08 1.13 15.95
C LYS A 45 7.19 2.35 16.13
N PRO A 46 7.69 3.49 16.64
CA PRO A 46 6.86 4.66 16.92
C PRO A 46 5.98 5.15 15.76
N LEU A 47 6.41 4.96 14.51
CA LEU A 47 5.70 5.42 13.32
C LEU A 47 5.26 4.28 12.39
N VAL A 48 5.31 3.02 12.82
CA VAL A 48 4.97 1.92 11.92
C VAL A 48 4.52 0.65 12.65
N GLN A 49 3.63 -0.09 11.99
CA GLN A 49 3.35 -1.49 12.26
C GLN A 49 3.42 -2.29 10.97
N VAL A 50 4.19 -3.36 10.98
CA VAL A 50 4.27 -4.31 9.86
C VAL A 50 3.56 -5.60 10.26
N TRP A 51 2.67 -6.04 9.40
CA TRP A 51 1.83 -7.22 9.58
C TRP A 51 2.10 -8.28 8.53
N GLN A 52 2.06 -9.54 8.94
CA GLN A 52 2.25 -10.70 8.07
C GLN A 52 1.16 -11.74 8.29
N HIS A 53 0.85 -12.51 7.27
CA HIS A 53 0.00 -13.69 7.40
C HIS A 53 0.72 -14.78 8.23
N SER A 54 0.00 -15.59 9.00
CA SER A 54 0.58 -16.69 9.81
C SER A 54 1.33 -17.73 8.97
N ASP A 55 0.93 -17.93 7.71
CA ASP A 55 1.56 -18.84 6.77
C ASP A 55 2.59 -18.15 5.86
N PHE A 56 3.00 -16.93 6.21
CA PHE A 56 4.05 -16.21 5.49
C PHE A 56 5.38 -16.97 5.55
N ASP A 57 6.03 -17.13 4.40
CA ASP A 57 7.36 -17.75 4.30
C ASP A 57 8.39 -16.74 3.78
N PRO A 58 9.33 -16.29 4.61
CA PRO A 58 10.33 -15.30 4.20
C PRO A 58 11.32 -15.81 3.14
N ALA A 59 11.34 -17.13 2.85
CA ALA A 59 12.16 -17.70 1.78
C ALA A 59 11.54 -17.57 0.39
N LEU A 60 10.24 -17.24 0.32
CA LEU A 60 9.54 -17.05 -0.93
C LEU A 60 9.55 -15.56 -1.35
N PRO A 61 9.35 -15.28 -2.65
CA PRO A 61 9.14 -13.90 -3.12
C PRO A 61 7.97 -13.26 -2.39
N LEU A 62 8.11 -11.99 -2.05
CA LEU A 62 7.10 -11.24 -1.31
C LEU A 62 6.93 -9.83 -1.83
N VAL A 63 5.76 -9.27 -1.58
CA VAL A 63 5.42 -7.87 -1.84
C VAL A 63 5.11 -7.19 -0.51
N LEU A 64 5.59 -5.96 -0.36
CA LEU A 64 5.18 -5.08 0.72
C LEU A 64 4.11 -4.11 0.20
N VAL A 65 3.01 -4.00 0.91
CA VAL A 65 2.01 -2.94 0.72
C VAL A 65 2.17 -1.94 1.87
N SER A 66 2.35 -0.67 1.56
CA SER A 66 2.46 0.43 2.51
C SER A 66 1.26 1.37 2.37
N SER A 67 0.72 1.82 3.50
CA SER A 67 -0.38 2.78 3.53
C SER A 67 -0.28 3.62 4.80
N HIS A 68 -0.17 4.95 4.64
CA HIS A 68 -0.05 5.82 5.81
C HIS A 68 -1.39 5.99 6.54
N ILE A 69 -1.33 6.33 7.80
CA ILE A 69 -2.50 6.52 8.66
C ILE A 69 -2.58 7.90 9.29
N ASP A 70 -1.51 8.68 9.21
CA ASP A 70 -1.53 10.09 9.62
C ASP A 70 -2.32 10.94 8.63
N SER A 71 -2.57 12.17 8.98
CA SER A 71 -3.41 13.08 8.22
C SER A 71 -3.24 14.51 8.71
N LEU A 72 -3.36 15.48 7.82
CA LEU A 72 -3.33 16.91 8.13
C LEU A 72 -4.69 17.48 8.56
N TYR A 73 -5.78 16.72 8.43
CA TYR A 73 -7.10 17.21 8.81
C TYR A 73 -7.23 17.45 10.31
N THR A 74 -7.95 18.49 10.69
CA THR A 74 -8.32 18.80 12.08
C THR A 74 -9.77 18.45 12.39
N ASN A 75 -10.57 18.22 11.34
CA ASN A 75 -11.98 17.84 11.45
C ASN A 75 -12.26 16.66 10.53
N TYR A 76 -12.73 15.56 11.11
CA TYR A 76 -12.97 14.32 10.39
C TYR A 76 -14.44 14.10 10.12
N HIS A 77 -14.80 13.81 8.87
CA HIS A 77 -16.14 13.44 8.48
C HIS A 77 -16.13 12.44 7.33
N ALA A 78 -17.17 11.62 7.29
CA ALA A 78 -17.41 10.69 6.21
C ALA A 78 -18.90 10.50 6.00
N SER A 79 -19.34 10.51 4.77
CA SER A 79 -20.71 10.22 4.36
C SER A 79 -20.72 9.50 3.02
N CYS A 80 -21.81 8.80 2.73
CA CYS A 80 -22.04 8.18 1.43
C CYS A 80 -23.46 8.56 0.97
N ASP A 81 -23.57 9.17 -0.18
CA ASP A 81 -24.85 9.54 -0.80
C ASP A 81 -24.78 9.25 -2.30
N ASP A 82 -25.79 8.55 -2.81
CA ASP A 82 -25.94 8.19 -4.23
C ASP A 82 -24.65 7.60 -4.87
N GLY A 83 -23.93 6.75 -4.12
CA GLY A 83 -22.71 6.08 -4.58
C GLY A 83 -21.46 6.98 -4.61
N ILE A 84 -21.54 8.17 -4.01
CA ILE A 84 -20.42 9.06 -3.82
C ILE A 84 -20.09 9.13 -2.32
N LEU A 85 -18.86 8.78 -2.00
CA LEU A 85 -18.28 9.01 -0.70
C LEU A 85 -17.77 10.44 -0.64
N LEU A 86 -18.10 11.15 0.43
CA LEU A 86 -17.61 12.48 0.74
C LEU A 86 -16.98 12.46 2.12
N GLY A 87 -15.74 12.87 2.25
CA GLY A 87 -15.05 12.90 3.53
C GLY A 87 -13.57 13.28 3.47
N THR A 88 -12.97 13.31 4.64
CA THR A 88 -11.54 13.55 4.85
C THR A 88 -10.80 12.21 4.81
N PHE A 89 -10.57 11.69 3.60
CA PHE A 89 -10.22 10.28 3.39
C PHE A 89 -8.72 10.00 3.31
N ASP A 90 -7.89 11.01 3.31
CA ASP A 90 -6.45 10.84 3.28
C ASP A 90 -5.89 10.38 4.65
N ASN A 91 -5.40 9.15 4.77
CA ASN A 91 -5.48 8.05 3.80
C ASN A 91 -6.38 6.90 4.31
N SER A 92 -7.46 7.22 5.01
CA SER A 92 -8.36 6.24 5.64
C SER A 92 -9.05 5.32 4.64
N VAL A 93 -9.28 5.79 3.40
CA VAL A 93 -9.95 4.99 2.38
C VAL A 93 -9.07 3.82 1.91
N THR A 94 -7.78 4.05 1.67
CA THR A 94 -6.84 3.00 1.26
C THR A 94 -6.54 2.04 2.41
N ASN A 95 -6.46 2.56 3.65
CA ASN A 95 -6.40 1.73 4.85
C ASN A 95 -7.61 0.79 4.96
N ALA A 96 -8.82 1.29 4.66
CA ALA A 96 -10.02 0.46 4.65
C ALA A 96 -9.98 -0.60 3.56
N VAL A 97 -9.48 -0.27 2.37
CA VAL A 97 -9.34 -1.22 1.27
C VAL A 97 -8.44 -2.39 1.66
N ILE A 98 -7.22 -2.12 2.14
CA ILE A 98 -6.30 -3.20 2.50
C ILE A 98 -6.84 -4.05 3.66
N LEU A 99 -7.47 -3.43 4.66
CA LEU A 99 -8.12 -4.15 5.75
C LEU A 99 -9.31 -5.01 5.28
N SER A 100 -10.12 -4.51 4.33
CA SER A 100 -11.20 -5.30 3.75
C SER A 100 -10.67 -6.56 3.08
N LEU A 101 -9.59 -6.46 2.28
CA LEU A 101 -8.95 -7.59 1.64
C LEU A 101 -8.39 -8.60 2.67
N ILE A 102 -7.82 -8.12 3.78
CA ILE A 102 -7.37 -8.99 4.88
C ILE A 102 -8.56 -9.71 5.53
N LEU A 103 -9.61 -8.98 5.88
CA LEU A 103 -10.82 -9.54 6.55
C LEU A 103 -11.54 -10.55 5.66
N GLU A 104 -11.51 -10.38 4.35
CA GLU A 104 -12.08 -11.29 3.36
C GLU A 104 -11.15 -12.44 2.99
N ASN A 105 -9.92 -12.46 3.56
CA ASN A 105 -8.87 -13.42 3.22
C ASN A 105 -8.54 -13.46 1.70
N SER A 106 -8.55 -12.27 1.09
CA SER A 106 -8.36 -12.09 -0.36
C SER A 106 -6.92 -11.69 -0.73
N LEU A 107 -6.08 -11.38 0.26
CA LEU A 107 -4.66 -11.09 0.01
C LEU A 107 -3.85 -12.38 -0.08
N PRO A 108 -2.88 -12.46 -1.02
CA PRO A 108 -1.90 -13.54 -1.03
C PRO A 108 -1.08 -13.58 0.29
N GLN A 109 -0.76 -14.79 0.75
CA GLN A 109 -0.02 -14.99 2.03
C GLN A 109 1.38 -14.37 2.03
N GLN A 110 1.96 -14.13 0.85
CA GLN A 110 3.28 -13.51 0.67
C GLN A 110 3.22 -11.98 0.56
N VAL A 111 2.14 -11.37 1.04
CA VAL A 111 2.01 -9.91 1.15
C VAL A 111 2.22 -9.50 2.60
N LEU A 112 3.22 -8.64 2.81
CA LEU A 112 3.37 -7.88 4.04
C LEU A 112 2.56 -6.59 3.95
N VAL A 113 1.98 -6.15 5.05
CA VAL A 113 1.23 -4.89 5.12
C VAL A 113 1.86 -4.00 6.18
N ALA A 114 2.28 -2.82 5.78
CA ALA A 114 2.75 -1.77 6.67
C ALA A 114 1.69 -0.66 6.79
N PHE A 115 1.38 -0.29 8.01
CA PHE A 115 0.68 0.95 8.32
C PHE A 115 1.71 1.92 8.86
N THR A 116 1.86 3.06 8.19
CA THR A 116 2.92 4.04 8.43
C THR A 116 2.36 5.35 8.95
N GLY A 117 3.19 6.15 9.55
CA GLY A 117 2.89 7.51 9.97
C GLY A 117 4.00 8.46 9.52
N ASP A 118 3.73 9.77 9.64
CA ASP A 118 4.66 10.84 9.27
C ASP A 118 4.85 10.97 7.74
N GLU A 119 3.90 10.45 6.96
CA GLU A 119 3.90 10.62 5.52
C GLU A 119 3.74 12.10 5.15
N GLU A 120 2.84 12.78 5.82
CA GLU A 120 2.48 14.20 5.66
C GLU A 120 3.59 15.21 6.04
N ASP A 121 4.77 14.73 6.46
CA ASP A 121 5.93 15.57 6.84
C ASP A 121 7.22 15.05 6.17
N GLU A 122 7.83 13.99 6.71
CA GLU A 122 9.14 13.48 6.26
C GLU A 122 9.12 12.00 5.87
N SER A 123 7.97 11.34 5.86
CA SER A 123 7.77 9.91 5.55
C SER A 123 8.69 8.95 6.35
N ARG A 124 9.08 9.33 7.57
CA ARG A 124 9.98 8.54 8.45
C ARG A 124 9.41 7.17 8.82
N GLY A 125 8.10 6.98 8.67
CA GLY A 125 7.45 5.69 8.83
C GLY A 125 8.02 4.65 7.86
N ALA A 126 8.23 5.02 6.61
CA ALA A 126 8.82 4.14 5.60
C ALA A 126 10.25 3.71 5.96
N ASP A 127 11.09 4.60 6.49
CA ASP A 127 12.43 4.24 7.01
C ASP A 127 12.34 3.22 8.14
N GLN A 128 11.35 3.37 9.03
CA GLN A 128 11.14 2.43 10.13
C GLN A 128 10.62 1.07 9.65
N VAL A 129 9.87 1.00 8.54
CA VAL A 129 9.53 -0.27 7.87
C VAL A 129 10.81 -0.97 7.44
N ILE A 130 11.69 -0.27 6.72
CA ILE A 130 12.95 -0.84 6.25
C ILE A 130 13.77 -1.39 7.41
N ASP A 131 13.86 -0.66 8.52
CA ASP A 131 14.59 -1.10 9.68
C ASP A 131 13.96 -2.35 10.35
N ILE A 132 12.64 -2.46 10.40
CA ILE A 132 11.95 -3.70 10.84
C ILE A 132 12.33 -4.87 9.94
N LEU A 133 12.27 -4.68 8.62
CA LEU A 133 12.53 -5.75 7.65
C LEU A 133 14.00 -6.19 7.69
N GLN A 134 14.94 -5.25 7.81
CA GLN A 134 16.38 -5.55 7.90
C GLN A 134 16.76 -6.28 9.18
N ASN A 135 16.01 -6.07 10.27
CA ASN A 135 16.26 -6.70 11.57
C ASN A 135 15.28 -7.85 11.89
N ALA A 136 14.49 -8.30 10.92
CA ALA A 136 13.53 -9.37 11.13
C ALA A 136 14.23 -10.71 11.44
N PRO A 137 13.83 -11.44 12.49
CA PRO A 137 14.40 -12.75 12.80
C PRO A 137 13.77 -13.83 11.90
N PRO A 138 14.48 -14.88 11.50
CA PRO A 138 15.90 -15.14 11.76
C PRO A 138 16.84 -14.47 10.74
N ASN A 139 16.31 -13.89 9.68
CA ASN A 139 17.07 -13.26 8.59
C ASN A 139 16.37 -12.00 8.11
N PRO A 140 17.11 -11.04 7.57
CA PRO A 140 16.52 -9.88 6.88
C PRO A 140 15.49 -10.29 5.82
N ILE A 141 14.42 -9.51 5.76
CA ILE A 141 13.34 -9.66 4.78
C ILE A 141 13.53 -8.60 3.70
N HIS A 142 13.47 -9.00 2.45
CA HIS A 142 13.63 -8.09 1.32
C HIS A 142 12.44 -8.25 0.35
N PRO A 143 11.55 -7.27 0.26
CA PRO A 143 10.46 -7.31 -0.70
C PRO A 143 10.99 -7.20 -2.14
N GLU A 144 10.36 -7.93 -3.05
CA GLU A 144 10.62 -7.83 -4.48
C GLU A 144 10.02 -6.54 -5.08
N MET A 145 8.95 -6.08 -4.47
CA MET A 145 8.22 -4.87 -4.85
C MET A 145 7.60 -4.24 -3.61
N VAL A 146 7.55 -2.92 -3.58
CA VAL A 146 6.74 -2.14 -2.65
C VAL A 146 5.61 -1.47 -3.43
N VAL A 147 4.39 -1.61 -2.93
CA VAL A 147 3.20 -0.94 -3.45
C VAL A 147 2.72 0.02 -2.38
N VAL A 148 2.87 1.31 -2.63
CA VAL A 148 2.36 2.36 -1.77
C VAL A 148 0.91 2.65 -2.15
N LEU A 149 0.02 2.71 -1.18
CA LEU A 149 -1.39 3.01 -1.41
C LEU A 149 -1.67 4.45 -1.02
N ASP A 150 -2.28 5.19 -1.94
CA ASP A 150 -2.63 6.59 -1.71
C ASP A 150 -3.88 7.01 -2.48
N ILE A 151 -4.32 8.26 -2.31
CA ILE A 151 -5.34 8.91 -3.13
C ILE A 151 -4.68 9.92 -4.08
N THR A 152 -5.37 10.28 -5.16
CA THR A 152 -4.85 11.22 -6.16
C THR A 152 -5.97 12.04 -6.79
N GLU A 153 -5.71 13.27 -7.20
CA GLU A 153 -6.65 14.06 -8.02
C GLU A 153 -6.69 13.61 -9.49
N GLU A 154 -5.76 12.76 -9.89
CA GLU A 154 -5.63 12.34 -11.27
C GLU A 154 -6.74 11.35 -11.67
N SER A 155 -7.24 11.55 -12.89
CA SER A 155 -8.11 10.57 -13.58
C SER A 155 -9.47 10.24 -12.91
N TYR A 156 -9.97 11.04 -11.97
CA TYR A 156 -11.23 10.80 -11.24
C TYR A 156 -12.43 10.49 -12.17
N ASP A 157 -12.55 11.20 -13.30
CA ASP A 157 -13.69 11.02 -14.19
C ASP A 157 -13.57 9.82 -15.15
N SER A 158 -12.38 9.26 -15.30
CA SER A 158 -12.06 8.27 -16.33
C SER A 158 -11.63 6.91 -15.79
N HIS A 159 -10.97 6.83 -14.63
CA HIS A 159 -10.36 5.61 -14.09
C HIS A 159 -10.67 5.41 -12.62
N SER A 160 -10.54 4.19 -12.15
CA SER A 160 -10.73 3.81 -10.75
C SER A 160 -9.40 3.57 -10.01
N PHE A 161 -8.29 3.67 -10.70
CA PHE A 161 -6.94 3.59 -10.15
C PHE A 161 -5.93 4.17 -11.13
N THR A 162 -4.76 4.55 -10.59
CA THR A 162 -3.58 4.93 -11.35
C THR A 162 -2.35 4.21 -10.80
N PHE A 163 -1.28 4.11 -11.62
CA PHE A 163 0.06 3.78 -11.16
C PHE A 163 0.90 5.03 -11.23
N GLU A 164 1.46 5.43 -10.11
CA GLU A 164 2.21 6.68 -9.99
C GLU A 164 3.61 6.46 -9.43
N ASN A 165 4.47 7.47 -9.50
CA ASN A 165 5.79 7.50 -8.87
C ASN A 165 6.64 6.26 -9.16
N LEU A 166 6.73 5.89 -10.46
CA LEU A 166 7.52 4.75 -10.92
C LEU A 166 9.01 5.10 -10.86
N PHE A 167 9.58 5.03 -9.67
CA PHE A 167 10.99 5.30 -9.48
C PHE A 167 11.87 4.23 -10.12
N ARG A 168 13.13 4.57 -10.29
CA ARG A 168 14.08 3.67 -10.88
C ARG A 168 14.33 2.50 -9.95
N ALA A 169 14.17 1.29 -10.46
CA ALA A 169 14.70 0.14 -9.77
C ALA A 169 16.21 0.30 -9.54
N SER A 170 16.67 0.03 -8.35
CA SER A 170 18.07 0.10 -8.02
C SER A 170 18.90 -0.84 -8.86
N LYS A 171 20.08 -0.38 -9.24
CA LYS A 171 21.07 -1.22 -9.91
C LYS A 171 21.62 -2.31 -8.98
N GLU A 172 21.49 -2.10 -7.67
CA GLU A 172 22.03 -2.93 -6.61
C GLU A 172 20.96 -3.67 -5.82
N ALA A 173 19.69 -3.63 -6.29
CA ALA A 173 18.60 -4.30 -5.62
C ALA A 173 19.02 -5.69 -5.17
N HIS A 174 18.84 -5.96 -3.89
CA HIS A 174 19.19 -7.25 -3.28
C HIS A 174 18.33 -8.40 -3.83
N SER A 175 17.19 -8.07 -4.41
CA SER A 175 16.38 -8.99 -5.19
C SER A 175 16.99 -9.24 -6.56
N ALA A 176 17.24 -10.49 -6.88
CA ALA A 176 17.78 -10.87 -8.18
C ALA A 176 16.70 -11.12 -9.24
N GLN A 177 15.42 -10.97 -8.91
CA GLN A 177 14.38 -11.63 -9.68
C GLN A 177 13.44 -10.68 -10.42
N LEU A 178 13.09 -9.54 -9.83
CA LEU A 178 12.47 -8.42 -10.51
C LEU A 178 13.49 -7.27 -10.54
N ARG A 179 14.04 -6.98 -11.70
CA ARG A 179 14.97 -5.86 -11.88
C ARG A 179 14.50 -5.00 -13.02
N PHE A 180 14.31 -3.73 -12.71
CA PHE A 180 13.97 -2.71 -13.69
C PHE A 180 15.09 -1.69 -13.71
N GLU A 181 15.82 -1.64 -14.80
CA GLU A 181 16.93 -0.70 -14.94
C GLU A 181 16.47 0.74 -15.23
N LYS A 182 15.19 0.92 -15.58
CA LYS A 182 14.62 2.21 -15.97
C LYS A 182 13.13 2.28 -15.60
N LYS A 183 12.66 3.47 -15.29
CA LYS A 183 11.22 3.75 -15.04
C LYS A 183 10.30 3.18 -16.14
N ARG A 184 10.72 3.28 -17.41
CA ARG A 184 9.93 2.74 -18.54
C ARG A 184 9.76 1.23 -18.48
N ASP A 185 10.71 0.51 -17.94
CA ASP A 185 10.67 -0.94 -17.89
C ASP A 185 9.66 -1.40 -16.82
N LEU A 186 9.60 -0.71 -15.69
CA LEU A 186 8.54 -0.90 -14.71
C LEU A 186 7.16 -0.53 -15.28
N ALA A 187 7.05 0.60 -15.98
CA ALA A 187 5.81 0.98 -16.65
C ALA A 187 5.35 -0.06 -17.68
N GLN A 188 6.28 -0.62 -18.45
CA GLN A 188 5.95 -1.67 -19.41
C GLN A 188 5.52 -2.96 -18.71
N PHE A 189 6.22 -3.33 -17.64
CA PHE A 189 5.83 -4.48 -16.80
C PHE A 189 4.40 -4.35 -16.28
N LEU A 190 4.01 -3.18 -15.74
CA LEU A 190 2.66 -2.95 -15.24
C LEU A 190 1.60 -3.01 -16.34
N ARG A 191 1.92 -2.49 -17.55
CA ARG A 191 1.01 -2.63 -18.71
C ARG A 191 0.85 -4.07 -19.13
N ASP A 192 1.93 -4.82 -19.21
CA ASP A 192 1.90 -6.22 -19.61
C ASP A 192 1.16 -7.08 -18.56
N LEU A 193 1.32 -6.72 -17.28
CA LEU A 193 0.68 -7.40 -16.16
C LEU A 193 -0.85 -7.32 -16.24
N LEU A 194 -1.38 -6.15 -16.61
CA LEU A 194 -2.81 -5.87 -16.68
C LEU A 194 -3.38 -5.85 -18.11
N ALA A 195 -2.65 -6.37 -19.09
CA ALA A 195 -3.20 -6.46 -20.45
C ALA A 195 -4.46 -7.37 -20.47
N PRO A 196 -5.56 -6.99 -21.16
CA PRO A 196 -5.67 -5.89 -22.11
C PRO A 196 -6.17 -4.56 -21.52
N SER A 197 -6.37 -4.41 -20.20
CA SER A 197 -6.67 -3.11 -19.61
C SER A 197 -5.50 -2.16 -19.85
N ASP A 198 -5.76 -0.93 -20.23
CA ASP A 198 -4.74 0.09 -20.48
C ASP A 198 -4.63 0.99 -19.23
N PRO A 199 -3.83 0.59 -18.22
CA PRO A 199 -3.75 1.32 -16.97
C PRO A 199 -3.12 2.70 -17.18
N ILE A 200 -3.63 3.71 -16.47
CA ILE A 200 -3.00 5.03 -16.40
C ILE A 200 -1.70 4.91 -15.61
N ILE A 201 -0.62 5.35 -16.22
CA ILE A 201 0.70 5.36 -15.62
C ILE A 201 1.24 6.78 -15.59
N ILE A 202 1.40 7.32 -14.40
CA ILE A 202 1.97 8.63 -14.11
C ILE A 202 3.36 8.41 -13.53
N LYS A 203 4.39 8.76 -14.27
CA LYS A 203 5.77 8.46 -13.89
C LYS A 203 6.27 9.29 -12.71
N GLU A 204 5.74 10.47 -12.56
CA GLU A 204 6.05 11.43 -11.50
C GLU A 204 4.72 12.07 -11.12
N GLY A 205 4.14 11.60 -10.02
CA GLY A 205 2.95 12.15 -9.38
C GLY A 205 3.33 13.06 -8.22
N GLU A 206 2.37 13.33 -7.35
CA GLU A 206 2.63 14.01 -6.08
C GLU A 206 3.58 13.17 -5.21
N PRO A 207 4.41 13.81 -4.38
CA PRO A 207 5.27 13.10 -3.44
C PRO A 207 4.47 12.20 -2.49
N ASP A 208 4.96 10.99 -2.27
CA ASP A 208 4.43 10.03 -1.32
C ASP A 208 5.57 9.18 -0.72
N GLU A 209 5.26 8.20 0.12
CA GLU A 209 6.26 7.32 0.74
C GLU A 209 7.14 6.53 -0.25
N SER A 210 6.76 6.42 -1.53
CA SER A 210 7.54 5.66 -2.52
C SER A 210 8.94 6.24 -2.72
N TRP A 211 9.12 7.55 -2.48
CA TRP A 211 10.44 8.18 -2.51
C TRP A 211 11.41 7.55 -1.51
N GLN A 212 10.95 7.32 -0.28
CA GLN A 212 11.77 6.71 0.76
C GLN A 212 12.16 5.28 0.40
N TYR A 213 11.22 4.50 -0.14
CA TYR A 213 11.52 3.14 -0.59
C TYR A 213 12.50 3.11 -1.77
N ASP A 214 12.40 4.07 -2.72
CA ASP A 214 13.38 4.21 -3.83
C ASP A 214 14.78 4.58 -3.33
N GLU A 215 14.89 5.43 -2.31
CA GLU A 215 16.18 5.78 -1.66
C GLU A 215 16.86 4.56 -1.02
N HIS A 216 16.08 3.59 -0.55
CA HIS A 216 16.55 2.31 -0.03
C HIS A 216 16.73 1.24 -1.12
N ASP A 217 16.78 1.62 -2.39
CA ASP A 217 17.01 0.73 -3.51
C ASP A 217 15.93 -0.36 -3.70
N LEU A 218 14.69 -0.10 -3.31
CA LEU A 218 13.57 -1.00 -3.52
C LEU A 218 12.81 -0.65 -4.81
N ASN A 219 12.34 -1.68 -5.51
CA ASN A 219 11.37 -1.48 -6.58
C ASN A 219 10.06 -1.02 -5.96
N CYS A 220 9.57 0.13 -6.35
CA CYS A 220 8.34 0.69 -5.78
C CYS A 220 7.51 1.46 -6.81
N PHE A 221 6.24 1.56 -6.54
CA PHE A 221 5.31 2.45 -7.20
C PHE A 221 4.15 2.76 -6.25
N ALA A 222 3.49 3.90 -6.48
CA ALA A 222 2.23 4.21 -5.84
C ALA A 222 1.07 3.64 -6.66
N PHE A 223 0.12 3.01 -5.99
CA PHE A 223 -1.15 2.57 -6.52
C PHE A 223 -2.24 3.45 -5.91
N CYS A 224 -2.69 4.44 -6.69
CA CYS A 224 -3.51 5.52 -6.18
C CYS A 224 -4.98 5.38 -6.56
N LEU A 225 -5.85 5.77 -5.63
CA LEU A 225 -7.30 5.84 -5.82
C LEU A 225 -7.69 7.26 -6.25
N PRO A 226 -8.26 7.44 -7.45
CA PRO A 226 -8.72 8.75 -7.91
C PRO A 226 -9.80 9.36 -7.03
N CYS A 227 -9.58 10.59 -6.60
CA CYS A 227 -10.52 11.42 -5.87
C CYS A 227 -10.73 12.76 -6.55
N LYS A 228 -11.71 13.52 -6.12
CA LYS A 228 -11.97 14.88 -6.57
C LYS A 228 -12.07 15.81 -5.39
N THR A 229 -11.16 16.76 -5.31
CA THR A 229 -11.19 17.80 -4.29
C THR A 229 -12.40 18.73 -4.47
N ILE A 230 -12.87 19.29 -3.37
CA ILE A 230 -13.97 20.26 -3.38
C ILE A 230 -13.43 21.66 -3.60
N THR A 231 -12.26 21.97 -3.07
CA THR A 231 -11.65 23.29 -3.09
C THR A 231 -10.41 23.40 -3.96
N GLY A 232 -9.93 22.29 -4.50
CA GLY A 232 -8.64 22.22 -5.20
C GLY A 232 -7.47 21.96 -4.25
N ASP A 233 -7.75 21.51 -3.03
CA ASP A 233 -6.79 21.10 -2.02
C ASP A 233 -7.26 19.81 -1.36
N MET A 234 -6.47 18.74 -1.42
CA MET A 234 -6.78 17.44 -0.85
C MET A 234 -6.92 17.50 0.67
N HIS A 235 -6.17 18.38 1.32
CA HIS A 235 -6.16 18.52 2.78
C HIS A 235 -7.17 19.57 3.31
N ASP A 236 -8.03 20.13 2.45
CA ASP A 236 -9.12 21.01 2.89
C ASP A 236 -10.12 20.25 3.76
N GLU A 237 -10.57 20.88 4.83
CA GLU A 237 -11.54 20.36 5.80
C GLU A 237 -12.91 19.94 5.20
N LYS A 238 -13.18 20.31 3.95
CA LYS A 238 -14.36 19.83 3.21
C LYS A 238 -14.17 18.43 2.65
N GLY A 239 -12.92 17.96 2.63
CA GLY A 239 -12.55 16.64 2.15
C GLY A 239 -12.65 16.48 0.63
N VAL A 240 -12.74 15.25 0.22
CA VAL A 240 -12.75 14.83 -1.19
C VAL A 240 -13.96 13.96 -1.52
N HIS A 241 -14.33 13.95 -2.79
CA HIS A 241 -15.29 12.99 -3.35
C HIS A 241 -14.55 11.75 -3.87
N VAL A 242 -15.04 10.57 -3.52
CA VAL A 242 -14.59 9.29 -4.09
C VAL A 242 -15.80 8.51 -4.56
N LYS A 243 -15.75 7.92 -5.76
CA LYS A 243 -16.82 7.06 -6.24
C LYS A 243 -16.78 5.71 -5.50
N GLU A 244 -17.86 5.29 -4.88
CA GLU A 244 -17.94 3.99 -4.20
C GLU A 244 -17.60 2.83 -5.16
N SER A 245 -18.07 2.91 -6.42
CA SER A 245 -17.72 1.94 -7.46
C SER A 245 -16.22 1.90 -7.77
N SER A 246 -15.53 3.05 -7.73
CA SER A 246 -14.08 3.12 -7.92
C SER A 246 -13.33 2.48 -6.75
N VAL A 247 -13.79 2.65 -5.53
CA VAL A 247 -13.19 1.99 -4.36
C VAL A 247 -13.27 0.47 -4.47
N HIS A 248 -14.42 -0.07 -4.87
CA HIS A 248 -14.57 -1.51 -5.08
C HIS A 248 -13.69 -2.03 -6.22
N GLN A 249 -13.62 -1.31 -7.33
CA GLN A 249 -12.75 -1.70 -8.43
C GLN A 249 -11.27 -1.60 -8.06
N TYR A 250 -10.87 -0.54 -7.35
CA TYR A 250 -9.53 -0.37 -6.81
C TYR A 250 -9.14 -1.54 -5.91
N ALA A 251 -9.99 -1.94 -4.97
CA ALA A 251 -9.74 -3.09 -4.09
C ALA A 251 -9.55 -4.40 -4.87
N ASN A 252 -10.44 -4.68 -5.84
CA ASN A 252 -10.34 -5.88 -6.67
C ASN A 252 -9.05 -5.87 -7.52
N THR A 253 -8.73 -4.72 -8.12
CA THR A 253 -7.52 -4.58 -8.94
C THR A 253 -6.26 -4.68 -8.09
N LEU A 254 -6.24 -4.12 -6.88
CA LEU A 254 -5.10 -4.28 -5.96
C LEU A 254 -4.83 -5.75 -5.67
N ALA A 255 -5.85 -6.52 -5.29
CA ALA A 255 -5.70 -7.95 -5.04
C ALA A 255 -5.18 -8.71 -6.28
N GLU A 256 -5.70 -8.38 -7.48
CA GLU A 256 -5.24 -8.95 -8.75
C GLU A 256 -3.77 -8.59 -9.04
N VAL A 257 -3.39 -7.32 -8.92
CA VAL A 257 -2.01 -6.85 -9.14
C VAL A 257 -1.04 -7.57 -8.22
N LEU A 258 -1.35 -7.68 -6.92
CA LEU A 258 -0.51 -8.37 -5.96
C LEU A 258 -0.34 -9.85 -6.30
N ALA A 259 -1.42 -10.52 -6.67
CA ALA A 259 -1.38 -11.92 -7.09
C ALA A 259 -0.57 -12.12 -8.38
N LEU A 260 -0.73 -11.23 -9.36
CA LEU A 260 0.00 -11.28 -10.63
C LEU A 260 1.50 -10.99 -10.44
N ILE A 261 1.86 -10.02 -9.60
CA ILE A 261 3.27 -9.76 -9.26
C ILE A 261 3.89 -11.02 -8.65
N LEU A 262 3.27 -11.61 -7.63
CA LEU A 262 3.77 -12.80 -6.96
C LEU A 262 3.79 -14.05 -7.86
N GLY A 263 2.87 -14.16 -8.80
CA GLY A 263 2.81 -15.24 -9.80
C GLY A 263 3.72 -15.03 -11.02
N HIS A 264 4.38 -13.89 -11.13
CA HIS A 264 5.19 -13.59 -12.31
C HIS A 264 6.39 -14.56 -12.45
N PRO A 265 6.69 -15.09 -13.65
CA PRO A 265 7.73 -16.10 -13.84
C PRO A 265 9.14 -15.67 -13.43
N ASN A 266 9.39 -14.39 -13.30
CA ASN A 266 10.64 -13.85 -12.77
C ASN A 266 10.69 -13.81 -11.23
N MET A 267 9.56 -14.00 -10.55
CA MET A 267 9.46 -14.12 -9.10
C MET A 267 9.81 -15.56 -8.70
N LYS A 268 11.09 -15.84 -8.51
CA LYS A 268 11.54 -17.18 -8.10
C LYS A 268 11.92 -17.18 -6.62
N PRO A 269 11.77 -18.30 -5.91
CA PRO A 269 12.29 -18.43 -4.55
C PRO A 269 13.77 -18.04 -4.49
N ARG A 270 14.16 -17.28 -3.51
CA ARG A 270 15.57 -16.95 -3.25
C ARG A 270 16.31 -18.26 -2.99
N GLY A 271 17.26 -18.57 -3.88
CA GLY A 271 17.88 -19.86 -4.00
C GLY A 271 18.33 -20.49 -2.68
N GLY A 272 17.64 -21.57 -2.31
CA GLY A 272 18.30 -22.68 -1.64
C GLY A 272 19.33 -23.28 -2.60
N PRO A 273 20.35 -23.99 -2.10
CA PRO A 273 21.36 -24.60 -2.95
C PRO A 273 20.66 -25.49 -3.96
N THR A 274 20.92 -25.24 -5.25
CA THR A 274 20.50 -26.12 -6.35
C THR A 274 20.85 -27.55 -5.94
N PRO A 275 19.90 -28.51 -5.90
CA PRO A 275 20.25 -29.88 -5.63
C PRO A 275 21.27 -30.28 -6.69
N THR A 276 22.49 -30.54 -6.27
CA THR A 276 23.52 -31.11 -7.13
C THR A 276 22.99 -32.49 -7.51
N VAL A 277 22.50 -32.63 -8.72
CA VAL A 277 22.23 -33.93 -9.30
C VAL A 277 23.62 -34.55 -9.45
N LEU A 278 23.94 -35.47 -8.54
CA LEU A 278 25.11 -36.32 -8.66
C LEU A 278 24.87 -37.26 -9.84
N PRO A 279 25.90 -37.47 -10.65
CA PRO A 279 25.81 -38.29 -11.85
C PRO A 279 25.50 -39.77 -11.57
#